data_e25e0c20f096591e0fb4b890b0056f64
#
_entry.id   e25e0c20f096591e0fb4b890b0056f64
#
_cell.length_a   1.000
_cell.length_b   1.000
_cell.length_c   1.000
_cell.angle_alpha   90.00
_cell.angle_beta   90.00
_cell.angle_gamma   90.00
#
_symmetry.space_group_name_H-M   'P 1'
#
loop_
_entity.id
_entity.type
_entity.pdbx_description
1 polymer ?
#
loop_
_entity_poly.entity_id
_entity_poly.type
_entity_poly.pdbx_seq_one_letter_code
_entity_poly.pdbx_strand_id
1 'polypeptide(L)'
;MNNIDWKNLGFDYLPTNINVRAYYKDGAWSELEYTSDEYIKMHMATTCLHYGLEAFEGLKAFRGVDGKVRLFRVDENGRRLQSSARKLCLPELPLDMFVKACYEVVKQNIDFVPPYESGASLYLRPVLIGTKVGIGVKASHEA
;
A
#
# COMPACT_ATOMS: atom_id res chain seq x y z
N MET A 1 -20.56 -13.91 1.39
CA MET A 1 -20.46 -12.55 1.98
C MET A 1 -19.82 -12.70 3.33
N ASN A 2 -18.69 -12.06 3.56
CA ASN A 2 -18.03 -12.09 4.87
C ASN A 2 -18.95 -11.39 5.87
N ASN A 3 -19.30 -12.07 6.96
CA ASN A 3 -20.15 -11.50 8.00
C ASN A 3 -19.29 -10.57 8.89
N ILE A 4 -18.96 -9.39 8.37
CA ILE A 4 -18.10 -8.41 9.06
C ILE A 4 -18.98 -7.63 10.04
N ASP A 5 -18.59 -7.64 11.31
CA ASP A 5 -19.24 -6.80 12.33
C ASP A 5 -18.74 -5.35 12.22
N TRP A 6 -19.42 -4.57 11.38
CA TRP A 6 -19.08 -3.17 11.11
C TRP A 6 -19.16 -2.25 12.34
N LYS A 7 -19.82 -2.67 13.41
CA LYS A 7 -19.99 -1.86 14.63
C LYS A 7 -18.83 -2.01 15.61
N ASN A 8 -18.14 -3.15 15.56
CA ASN A 8 -17.04 -3.47 16.49
C ASN A 8 -15.70 -3.59 15.78
N LEU A 9 -15.50 -2.83 14.68
CA LEU A 9 -14.22 -2.80 13.97
C LEU A 9 -13.14 -2.18 14.86
N GLY A 10 -12.01 -2.91 15.04
CA GLY A 10 -10.77 -2.42 15.62
C GLY A 10 -9.73 -2.09 14.54
N PHE A 11 -8.46 -2.03 14.97
CA PHE A 11 -7.31 -1.92 14.06
C PHE A 11 -6.61 -3.28 13.84
N ASP A 12 -7.29 -4.36 14.15
CA ASP A 12 -6.76 -5.70 13.92
C ASP A 12 -6.69 -5.99 12.42
N TYR A 13 -5.71 -6.79 12.04
CA TYR A 13 -5.56 -7.21 10.65
C TYR A 13 -6.74 -8.10 10.25
N LEU A 14 -7.42 -7.71 9.20
CA LEU A 14 -8.49 -8.49 8.58
C LEU A 14 -8.05 -8.87 7.16
N PRO A 15 -7.95 -10.16 6.85
CA PRO A 15 -7.63 -10.60 5.50
C PRO A 15 -8.63 -10.06 4.47
N THR A 16 -8.10 -9.51 3.38
CA THR A 16 -8.90 -9.01 2.26
C THR A 16 -8.72 -9.89 1.02
N ASN A 17 -9.44 -9.63 -0.08
CA ASN A 17 -9.39 -10.49 -1.26
C ASN A 17 -8.01 -10.49 -1.92
N ILE A 18 -7.41 -9.31 -2.06
CA ILE A 18 -6.11 -9.14 -2.74
C ILE A 18 -5.31 -7.98 -2.14
N ASN A 19 -4.01 -8.02 -2.38
CA ASN A 19 -3.12 -6.87 -2.29
C ASN A 19 -2.52 -6.55 -3.67
N VAL A 20 -1.94 -5.35 -3.81
CA VAL A 20 -1.31 -4.89 -5.05
C VAL A 20 0.16 -4.65 -4.79
N ARG A 21 1.02 -5.16 -5.67
CA ARG A 21 2.48 -5.06 -5.57
C ARG A 21 3.07 -4.48 -6.85
N ALA A 22 4.19 -3.81 -6.70
CA ALA A 22 5.09 -3.44 -7.79
C ALA A 22 6.53 -3.59 -7.30
N TYR A 23 7.44 -3.91 -8.19
CA TYR A 23 8.85 -4.15 -7.87
C TYR A 23 9.73 -3.21 -8.69
N TYR A 24 10.72 -2.60 -8.02
CA TYR A 24 11.74 -1.82 -8.71
C TYR A 24 13.04 -2.62 -8.79
N LYS A 25 13.45 -2.88 -10.00
CA LYS A 25 14.68 -3.60 -10.28
C LYS A 25 15.29 -3.14 -11.61
N ASP A 26 16.62 -3.15 -11.70
CA ASP A 26 17.36 -2.79 -12.92
C ASP A 26 16.96 -1.42 -13.52
N GLY A 27 16.61 -0.47 -12.64
CA GLY A 27 16.27 0.89 -13.04
C GLY A 27 14.82 1.12 -13.46
N ALA A 28 13.94 0.13 -13.32
CA ALA A 28 12.54 0.24 -13.73
C ALA A 28 11.57 -0.37 -12.73
N TRP A 29 10.34 0.15 -12.68
CA TRP A 29 9.21 -0.46 -11.99
C TRP A 29 8.56 -1.52 -12.87
N SER A 30 8.16 -2.63 -12.25
CA SER A 30 7.31 -3.63 -12.88
C SER A 30 5.89 -3.08 -13.12
N GLU A 31 5.10 -3.81 -13.89
CA GLU A 31 3.64 -3.63 -13.88
C GLU A 31 3.08 -3.96 -12.49
N LEU A 32 1.85 -3.49 -12.22
CA LEU A 32 1.14 -3.82 -10.99
C LEU A 32 0.76 -5.30 -10.98
N GLU A 33 1.16 -6.00 -9.93
CA GLU A 33 0.78 -7.39 -9.65
C GLU A 33 -0.37 -7.42 -8.64
N TYR A 34 -1.34 -8.28 -8.88
CA TYR A 34 -2.51 -8.50 -8.02
C TYR A 34 -2.44 -9.90 -7.45
N THR A 35 -2.41 -10.01 -6.13
CA THR A 35 -2.26 -11.32 -5.47
C THR A 35 -3.04 -11.42 -4.18
N SER A 36 -3.53 -12.62 -3.88
CA SER A 36 -4.11 -12.96 -2.57
C SER A 36 -3.08 -13.48 -1.58
N ASP A 37 -1.81 -13.64 -1.99
CA ASP A 37 -0.75 -14.04 -1.09
C ASP A 37 -0.45 -12.93 -0.08
N GLU A 38 -0.61 -13.22 1.20
CA GLU A 38 -0.37 -12.29 2.31
C GLU A 38 1.10 -12.24 2.75
N TYR A 39 1.94 -13.11 2.21
CA TYR A 39 3.35 -13.21 2.58
C TYR A 39 4.25 -12.54 1.54
N ILE A 40 5.30 -11.88 2.03
CA ILE A 40 6.35 -11.31 1.20
C ILE A 40 7.62 -12.13 1.43
N LYS A 41 8.11 -12.78 0.38
CA LYS A 41 9.39 -13.50 0.46
C LYS A 41 10.55 -12.53 0.27
N MET A 42 11.37 -12.38 1.30
CA MET A 42 12.54 -11.50 1.28
C MET A 42 13.81 -12.25 1.69
N HIS A 43 14.95 -11.79 1.18
CA HIS A 43 16.24 -12.29 1.63
C HIS A 43 16.53 -11.80 3.05
N MET A 44 17.14 -12.63 3.90
CA MET A 44 17.42 -12.31 5.30
C MET A 44 18.31 -11.07 5.50
N ALA A 45 19.14 -10.72 4.54
CA ALA A 45 20.00 -9.53 4.56
C ALA A 45 19.39 -8.33 3.81
N THR A 46 18.07 -8.25 3.70
CA THR A 46 17.38 -7.13 3.06
C THR A 46 17.51 -5.86 3.90
N THR A 47 17.76 -4.73 3.25
CA THR A 47 18.04 -3.45 3.95
C THR A 47 16.89 -2.97 4.81
N CYS A 48 15.63 -3.23 4.46
CA CYS A 48 14.50 -2.87 5.31
C CYS A 48 14.50 -3.64 6.64
N LEU A 49 14.91 -4.91 6.68
CA LEU A 49 14.94 -5.72 7.89
C LEU A 49 16.05 -5.30 8.86
N HIS A 50 17.18 -4.81 8.35
CA HIS A 50 18.34 -4.44 9.17
C HIS A 50 18.36 -2.97 9.57
N TYR A 51 17.83 -2.08 8.73
CA TYR A 51 17.98 -0.64 8.89
C TYR A 51 16.66 0.12 8.86
N GLY A 52 15.52 -0.58 8.77
CA GLY A 52 14.21 0.05 8.67
C GLY A 52 14.11 0.95 7.42
N LEU A 53 14.77 0.56 6.33
CA LEU A 53 14.74 1.34 5.08
C LEU A 53 13.39 1.17 4.40
N GLU A 54 12.42 1.91 4.90
CA GLU A 54 11.04 1.84 4.44
C GLU A 54 10.31 3.17 4.62
N ALA A 55 9.27 3.38 3.86
CA ALA A 55 8.31 4.46 4.01
C ALA A 55 6.90 3.92 3.82
N PHE A 56 5.92 4.52 4.49
CA PHE A 56 4.53 4.16 4.28
C PHE A 56 3.63 5.38 4.19
N GLU A 57 2.46 5.14 3.62
CA GLU A 57 1.35 6.07 3.59
C GLU A 57 0.13 5.49 4.30
N GLY A 58 -0.77 6.37 4.71
CA GLY A 58 -2.06 5.99 5.25
C GLY A 58 -3.15 6.83 4.61
N LEU A 59 -4.11 6.18 3.95
CA LEU A 59 -5.27 6.83 3.38
C LEU A 59 -6.50 5.93 3.53
N LYS A 60 -7.67 6.48 3.25
CA LYS A 60 -8.93 5.80 3.51
C LYS A 60 -9.85 5.85 2.30
N ALA A 61 -10.57 4.75 2.06
CA ALA A 61 -11.70 4.72 1.14
C ALA A 61 -13.01 4.78 1.93
N PHE A 62 -13.91 5.64 1.50
CA PHE A 62 -15.20 5.88 2.14
C PHE A 62 -16.34 5.59 1.17
N ARG A 63 -17.40 4.99 1.70
CA ARG A 63 -18.68 4.89 0.98
C ARG A 63 -19.53 6.12 1.30
N GLY A 64 -19.95 6.84 0.28
CA GLY A 64 -20.83 7.99 0.43
C GLY A 64 -22.30 7.60 0.55
N VAL A 65 -23.17 8.57 0.90
CA VAL A 65 -24.62 8.38 0.99
C VAL A 65 -25.24 7.91 -0.34
N ASP A 66 -24.58 8.22 -1.46
CA ASP A 66 -24.96 7.79 -2.81
C ASP A 66 -24.45 6.39 -3.18
N GLY A 67 -23.89 5.64 -2.20
CA GLY A 67 -23.31 4.32 -2.36
C GLY A 67 -21.96 4.27 -3.08
N LYS A 68 -21.49 5.41 -3.63
CA LYS A 68 -20.20 5.45 -4.34
C LYS A 68 -19.03 5.44 -3.37
N VAL A 69 -17.98 4.72 -3.73
CA VAL A 69 -16.73 4.68 -2.96
C VAL A 69 -15.76 5.74 -3.49
N ARG A 70 -15.12 6.45 -2.57
CA ARG A 70 -14.20 7.56 -2.87
C ARG A 70 -12.92 7.47 -2.07
N LEU A 71 -11.82 7.84 -2.71
CA LEU A 71 -10.55 8.17 -2.09
C LEU A 71 -10.42 9.70 -2.03
N PHE A 72 -9.92 10.23 -0.92
CA PHE A 72 -9.72 11.66 -0.77
C PHE A 72 -8.25 12.03 -0.96
N ARG A 73 -7.95 12.88 -1.95
CA ARG A 73 -6.62 13.42 -2.25
C ARG A 73 -5.51 12.36 -2.32
N VAL A 74 -5.80 11.25 -2.99
CA VAL A 74 -4.87 10.13 -3.14
C VAL A 74 -3.55 10.53 -3.79
N ASP A 75 -3.57 11.51 -4.70
CA ASP A 75 -2.41 12.07 -5.36
C ASP A 75 -1.45 12.77 -4.38
N GLU A 76 -1.95 13.45 -3.35
CA GLU A 76 -1.11 14.07 -2.32
C GLU A 76 -0.41 13.02 -1.45
N ASN A 77 -1.05 11.89 -1.16
CA ASN A 77 -0.38 10.76 -0.52
C ASN A 77 0.75 10.21 -1.40
N GLY A 78 0.52 10.10 -2.70
CA GLY A 78 1.55 9.67 -3.65
C GLY A 78 2.75 10.63 -3.69
N ARG A 79 2.51 11.96 -3.76
CA ARG A 79 3.57 12.97 -3.72
C ARG A 79 4.35 12.93 -2.40
N ARG A 80 3.67 12.68 -1.27
CA ARG A 80 4.32 12.55 0.04
C ARG A 80 5.18 11.29 0.12
N LEU A 81 4.71 10.15 -0.43
CA LEU A 81 5.51 8.93 -0.54
C LEU A 81 6.77 9.17 -1.39
N GLN A 82 6.65 9.86 -2.54
CA GLN A 82 7.80 10.24 -3.36
C GLN A 82 8.79 11.14 -2.59
N SER A 83 8.29 12.12 -1.83
CA SER A 83 9.15 12.95 -0.97
C SER A 83 9.89 12.13 0.08
N SER A 84 9.23 11.14 0.69
CA SER A 84 9.84 10.22 1.65
C SER A 84 10.89 9.32 0.96
N ALA A 85 10.57 8.79 -0.20
CA ALA A 85 11.49 7.98 -1.00
C ALA A 85 12.80 8.72 -1.30
N ARG A 86 12.71 9.97 -1.78
CA ARG A 86 13.90 10.82 -2.03
C ARG A 86 14.78 10.97 -0.80
N LYS A 87 14.18 11.25 0.36
CA LYS A 87 14.90 11.44 1.63
C LYS A 87 15.60 10.16 2.11
N LEU A 88 15.02 9.02 1.81
CA LEU A 88 15.54 7.70 2.16
C LEU A 88 16.42 7.07 1.09
N CYS A 89 16.65 7.77 -0.03
CA CYS A 89 17.36 7.23 -1.18
C CYS A 89 16.75 5.91 -1.69
N LEU A 90 15.42 5.83 -1.68
CA LEU A 90 14.63 4.77 -2.28
C LEU A 90 14.14 5.19 -3.68
N PRO A 91 13.84 4.24 -4.57
CA PRO A 91 13.21 4.52 -5.85
C PRO A 91 11.85 5.21 -5.66
N GLU A 92 11.60 6.27 -6.43
CA GLU A 92 10.30 6.93 -6.42
C GLU A 92 9.30 6.14 -7.26
N LEU A 93 8.17 5.78 -6.66
CA LEU A 93 7.06 5.20 -7.41
C LEU A 93 6.40 6.31 -8.25
N PRO A 94 6.17 6.11 -9.57
CA PRO A 94 5.43 7.06 -10.40
C PRO A 94 4.06 7.38 -9.79
N LEU A 95 3.67 8.66 -9.82
CA LEU A 95 2.44 9.13 -9.18
C LEU A 95 1.19 8.45 -9.76
N ASP A 96 1.15 8.31 -11.07
CA ASP A 96 0.05 7.65 -11.78
C ASP A 96 -0.07 6.16 -11.41
N MET A 97 1.07 5.48 -11.24
CA MET A 97 1.11 4.10 -10.77
C MET A 97 0.61 3.98 -9.32
N PHE A 98 1.03 4.89 -8.43
CA PHE A 98 0.53 4.94 -7.06
C PHE A 98 -0.99 5.12 -7.01
N VAL A 99 -1.50 6.10 -7.76
CA VAL A 99 -2.94 6.39 -7.83
C VAL A 99 -3.69 5.18 -8.39
N LYS A 100 -3.22 4.60 -9.48
CA LYS A 100 -3.80 3.38 -10.08
C LYS A 100 -3.84 2.22 -9.08
N ALA A 101 -2.73 1.96 -8.37
CA ALA A 101 -2.66 0.90 -7.36
C ALA A 101 -3.70 1.10 -6.25
N CYS A 102 -3.85 2.35 -5.74
CA CYS A 102 -4.84 2.66 -4.71
C CYS A 102 -6.28 2.45 -5.19
N TYR A 103 -6.62 2.85 -6.42
CA TYR A 103 -7.94 2.60 -6.97
C TYR A 103 -8.21 1.11 -7.21
N GLU A 104 -7.26 0.39 -7.77
CA GLU A 104 -7.43 -1.02 -8.07
C GLU A 104 -7.53 -1.87 -6.80
N VAL A 105 -6.73 -1.62 -5.76
CA VAL A 105 -6.85 -2.37 -4.50
C VAL A 105 -8.22 -2.15 -3.85
N VAL A 106 -8.78 -0.94 -3.91
CA VAL A 106 -10.12 -0.66 -3.38
C VAL A 106 -11.20 -1.35 -4.23
N LYS A 107 -11.08 -1.29 -5.54
CA LYS A 107 -12.03 -1.93 -6.47
C LYS A 107 -12.11 -3.44 -6.27
N GLN A 108 -10.96 -4.10 -6.13
CA GLN A 108 -10.89 -5.56 -5.91
C GLN A 108 -11.34 -5.98 -4.50
N ASN A 109 -11.33 -5.06 -3.55
CA ASN A 109 -11.76 -5.26 -2.16
C ASN A 109 -13.02 -4.46 -1.82
N ILE A 110 -13.88 -4.21 -2.79
CA ILE A 110 -15.06 -3.33 -2.64
C ILE A 110 -16.02 -3.77 -1.53
N ASP A 111 -16.09 -5.08 -1.26
CA ASP A 111 -16.92 -5.68 -0.23
C ASP A 111 -16.41 -5.39 1.20
N PHE A 112 -15.15 -4.96 1.32
CA PHE A 112 -14.53 -4.54 2.57
C PHE A 112 -14.65 -3.04 2.84
N VAL A 113 -15.23 -2.27 1.92
CA VAL A 113 -15.55 -0.86 2.18
C VAL A 113 -16.82 -0.78 2.99
N PRO A 114 -16.75 -0.30 4.26
CA PRO A 114 -17.89 -0.26 5.16
C PRO A 114 -19.08 0.50 4.56
N PRO A 115 -20.32 0.15 4.97
CA PRO A 115 -21.50 0.94 4.60
C PRO A 115 -21.43 2.33 5.24
N TYR A 116 -22.06 3.32 4.60
CA TYR A 116 -22.04 4.72 5.04
C TYR A 116 -22.47 4.88 6.50
N GLU A 117 -23.52 4.17 6.88
CA GLU A 117 -24.15 4.26 8.21
C GLU A 117 -23.24 3.79 9.35
N SER A 118 -22.20 3.02 9.04
CA SER A 118 -21.24 2.56 10.05
C SER A 118 -20.29 3.68 10.52
N GLY A 119 -20.13 4.76 9.74
CA GLY A 119 -19.13 5.79 9.99
C GLY A 119 -17.67 5.32 9.84
N ALA A 120 -17.45 4.05 9.48
CA ALA A 120 -16.14 3.45 9.31
C ALA A 120 -15.60 3.63 7.88
N SER A 121 -14.37 3.22 7.65
CA SER A 121 -13.70 3.32 6.34
C SER A 121 -12.75 2.17 6.12
N LEU A 122 -12.48 1.80 4.86
CA LEU A 122 -11.40 0.88 4.52
C LEU A 122 -10.07 1.65 4.57
N TYR A 123 -9.16 1.20 5.42
CA TYR A 123 -7.82 1.78 5.53
C TYR A 123 -6.88 1.15 4.50
N LEU A 124 -6.17 1.99 3.76
CA LEU A 124 -5.11 1.58 2.83
C LEU A 124 -3.74 1.88 3.43
N ARG A 125 -2.85 0.91 3.35
CA ARG A 125 -1.46 1.03 3.80
C ARG A 125 -0.49 0.77 2.63
N PRO A 126 -0.21 1.76 1.77
CA PRO A 126 0.91 1.68 0.84
C PRO A 126 2.22 1.65 1.63
N VAL A 127 3.09 0.72 1.30
CA VAL A 127 4.42 0.57 1.91
C VAL A 127 5.45 0.53 0.79
N LEU A 128 6.52 1.30 0.92
CA LEU A 128 7.68 1.26 0.05
C LEU A 128 8.87 0.75 0.88
N ILE A 129 9.44 -0.39 0.50
CA ILE A 129 10.50 -1.07 1.25
C ILE A 129 11.74 -1.26 0.39
N GLY A 130 12.92 -0.99 0.95
CA GLY A 130 14.19 -1.29 0.31
C GLY A 130 14.49 -2.78 0.37
N THR A 131 14.56 -3.44 -0.79
CA THR A 131 14.73 -4.91 -0.88
C THR A 131 16.14 -5.34 -1.24
N LYS A 132 17.06 -4.40 -1.49
CA LYS A 132 18.45 -4.72 -1.81
C LYS A 132 19.10 -5.58 -0.73
N VAL A 133 19.78 -6.64 -1.17
CA VAL A 133 20.57 -7.51 -0.30
C VAL A 133 21.90 -6.84 0.04
N GLY A 134 22.20 -6.71 1.33
CA GLY A 134 23.46 -6.16 1.80
C GLY A 134 23.47 -5.81 3.27
N ILE A 135 24.61 -5.92 3.90
CA ILE A 135 24.84 -5.49 5.29
C ILE A 135 25.64 -4.20 5.25
N GLY A 136 25.03 -3.12 5.63
CA GLY A 136 25.58 -1.76 5.62
C GLY A 136 24.50 -0.75 5.20
N VAL A 137 24.56 0.44 5.82
CA VAL A 137 23.64 1.54 5.48
C VAL A 137 23.97 2.05 4.09
N LYS A 138 23.12 1.79 3.12
CA LYS A 138 23.27 2.20 1.72
C LYS A 138 21.90 2.50 1.12
N ALA A 139 21.90 3.34 0.08
CA ALA A 139 20.73 3.50 -0.77
C ALA A 139 20.28 2.15 -1.35
N SER A 140 18.97 1.91 -1.39
CA SER A 140 18.44 0.75 -2.07
C SER A 140 18.04 1.11 -3.50
N HIS A 141 18.61 0.41 -4.47
CA HIS A 141 18.22 0.47 -5.87
C HIS A 141 17.29 -0.69 -6.24
N GLU A 142 16.70 -1.33 -5.24
CA GLU A 142 15.65 -2.34 -5.36
C GLU A 142 14.57 -2.07 -4.30
N ALA A 143 13.33 -2.16 -4.68
CA ALA A 143 12.18 -1.93 -3.81
C ALA A 143 10.98 -2.81 -4.21
#